data_d5b106ce1e8cdc2f0998beb167d161ac
#
_entry.id   d5b106ce1e8cdc2f0998beb167d161ac
#
_cell.length_a   1.000
_cell.length_b   1.000
_cell.length_c   1.000
_cell.angle_alpha   90.00
_cell.angle_beta   90.00
_cell.angle_gamma   90.00
#
_symmetry.space_group_name_H-M   'P 1'
#
loop_
_entity.id
_entity.type
_entity.pdbx_description
1 polymer ?
#
loop_
_entity_poly.entity_id
_entity_poly.type
_entity_poly.pdbx_seq_one_letter_code
_entity_poly.pdbx_strand_id
1 'polypeptide(L)'
;MKVHPKILAQIKRVTNKRPLAVINHILQHGQVTTEELREQYGYDHPPRARMDVLEWGIPLKTIRVPNRKGTKKIAAYRFGDPDNVEKHKTGGRQPFTKAFKKSLYERQGGKCAITGEPFEERYLSIDHRIPYQVAGDQVAAEDNPGAFMLIALGLQRVKSWSCEHCKNGLEIRGPKVCQRCFWAHPEDYDHVAMEQRR
;
A
#
# COMPACT_ATOMS: atom_id res chain seq x y z
N MET A 1 -2.76 15.85 -25.99
CA MET A 1 -3.51 14.56 -25.94
C MET A 1 -4.85 14.81 -25.23
N LYS A 2 -6.00 14.40 -25.82
CA LYS A 2 -7.29 14.49 -25.10
C LYS A 2 -7.37 13.33 -24.10
N VAL A 3 -7.28 13.65 -22.81
CA VAL A 3 -7.44 12.65 -21.73
C VAL A 3 -8.92 12.46 -21.44
N HIS A 4 -9.33 11.22 -21.24
CA HIS A 4 -10.73 10.87 -21.01
C HIS A 4 -11.29 11.52 -19.72
N PRO A 5 -12.54 12.03 -19.70
CA PRO A 5 -13.11 12.71 -18.53
C PRO A 5 -13.10 11.90 -17.23
N LYS A 6 -13.27 10.57 -17.29
CA LYS A 6 -13.18 9.69 -16.11
C LYS A 6 -11.80 9.76 -15.44
N ILE A 7 -10.72 9.75 -16.24
CA ILE A 7 -9.35 9.87 -15.73
C ILE A 7 -9.11 11.27 -15.15
N LEU A 8 -9.56 12.34 -15.85
CA LEU A 8 -9.42 13.70 -15.36
C LEU A 8 -10.14 13.93 -14.03
N ALA A 9 -11.32 13.36 -13.86
CA ALA A 9 -12.06 13.44 -12.59
C ALA A 9 -11.27 12.79 -11.44
N GLN A 10 -10.61 11.67 -11.69
CA GLN A 10 -9.79 11.00 -10.67
C GLN A 10 -8.50 11.76 -10.38
N ILE A 11 -7.86 12.35 -11.40
CA ILE A 11 -6.66 13.18 -11.25
C ILE A 11 -6.89 14.36 -10.29
N LYS A 12 -8.05 15.00 -10.35
CA LYS A 12 -8.41 16.14 -9.47
C LYS A 12 -8.37 15.79 -7.98
N ARG A 13 -8.45 14.52 -7.63
CA ARG A 13 -8.44 14.03 -6.23
C ARG A 13 -7.02 13.79 -5.71
N VAL A 14 -6.02 13.73 -6.61
CA VAL A 14 -4.64 13.40 -6.25
C VAL A 14 -3.99 14.57 -5.53
N THR A 15 -3.48 14.34 -4.33
CA THR A 15 -2.82 15.36 -3.50
C THR A 15 -1.33 15.13 -3.32
N ASN A 16 -0.85 13.89 -3.49
CA ASN A 16 0.52 13.50 -3.24
C ASN A 16 1.45 13.97 -4.37
N LYS A 17 2.63 14.52 -4.01
CA LYS A 17 3.59 15.10 -4.97
C LYS A 17 4.08 14.10 -6.01
N ARG A 18 4.45 12.87 -5.61
CA ARG A 18 5.04 11.89 -6.53
C ARG A 18 4.07 11.40 -7.61
N PRO A 19 2.84 10.95 -7.29
CA PRO A 19 1.89 10.61 -8.35
C PRO A 19 1.52 11.83 -9.22
N LEU A 20 1.41 13.04 -8.65
CA LEU A 20 1.17 14.27 -9.43
C LEU A 20 2.29 14.54 -10.44
N ALA A 21 3.56 14.35 -10.07
CA ALA A 21 4.67 14.52 -11.01
C ALA A 21 4.57 13.56 -12.20
N VAL A 22 4.27 12.28 -11.94
CA VAL A 22 4.06 11.28 -13.00
C VAL A 22 2.88 11.65 -13.90
N ILE A 23 1.74 12.01 -13.29
CA ILE A 23 0.52 12.39 -13.99
C ILE A 23 0.75 13.62 -14.89
N ASN A 24 1.35 14.68 -14.34
CA ASN A 24 1.60 15.92 -15.07
C ASN A 24 2.55 15.69 -16.24
N HIS A 25 3.60 14.88 -16.06
CA HIS A 25 4.47 14.51 -17.16
C HIS A 25 3.71 13.78 -18.27
N ILE A 26 2.86 12.82 -17.93
CA ILE A 26 2.04 12.12 -18.92
C ILE A 26 1.03 13.05 -19.61
N LEU A 27 0.43 14.01 -18.89
CA LEU A 27 -0.46 15.00 -19.46
C LEU A 27 0.25 15.87 -20.52
N GLN A 28 1.50 16.25 -20.27
CA GLN A 28 2.30 17.10 -21.14
C GLN A 28 2.88 16.34 -22.33
N HIS A 29 3.43 15.14 -22.09
CA HIS A 29 4.23 14.41 -23.06
C HIS A 29 3.59 13.13 -23.59
N GLY A 30 2.42 12.73 -23.06
CA GLY A 30 1.69 11.53 -23.46
C GLY A 30 2.15 10.24 -22.77
N GLN A 31 3.39 10.21 -22.27
CA GLN A 31 3.99 9.10 -21.53
C GLN A 31 5.14 9.61 -20.66
N VAL A 32 5.58 8.77 -19.71
CA VAL A 32 6.81 9.00 -18.93
C VAL A 32 7.63 7.72 -18.91
N THR A 33 8.92 7.81 -19.20
CA THR A 33 9.86 6.68 -19.16
C THR A 33 10.47 6.51 -17.77
N THR A 34 10.96 5.29 -17.50
CA THR A 34 11.71 5.04 -16.25
C THR A 34 13.03 5.83 -16.18
N GLU A 35 13.60 6.24 -17.33
CA GLU A 35 14.78 7.08 -17.43
C GLU A 35 14.43 8.52 -17.01
N GLU A 36 13.37 9.11 -17.55
CA GLU A 36 12.89 10.45 -17.18
C GLU A 36 12.51 10.54 -15.70
N LEU A 37 11.87 9.49 -15.14
CA LEU A 37 11.54 9.47 -13.71
C LEU A 37 12.79 9.54 -12.82
N ARG A 38 13.91 8.93 -13.24
CA ARG A 38 15.18 9.02 -12.50
C ARG A 38 15.88 10.36 -12.74
N GLU A 39 16.04 10.77 -14.00
CA GLU A 39 16.85 11.92 -14.35
C GLU A 39 16.19 13.27 -14.02
N GLN A 40 14.88 13.39 -14.26
CA GLN A 40 14.17 14.66 -14.05
C GLN A 40 13.54 14.80 -12.66
N TYR A 41 13.15 13.68 -12.06
CA TYR A 41 12.41 13.69 -10.77
C TYR A 41 13.19 13.06 -9.62
N GLY A 42 14.38 12.47 -9.87
CA GLY A 42 15.19 11.83 -8.84
C GLY A 42 14.53 10.57 -8.22
N TYR A 43 13.68 9.88 -8.98
CA TYR A 43 13.00 8.68 -8.45
C TYR A 43 13.85 7.42 -8.71
N ASP A 44 14.63 7.00 -7.73
CA ASP A 44 15.51 5.82 -7.81
C ASP A 44 14.77 4.53 -8.15
N HIS A 45 13.50 4.43 -7.75
CA HIS A 45 12.66 3.27 -8.01
C HIS A 45 11.40 3.63 -8.83
N PRO A 46 11.51 3.82 -10.16
CA PRO A 46 10.41 4.22 -11.03
C PRO A 46 9.14 3.34 -10.96
N PRO A 47 9.22 2.00 -10.78
CA PRO A 47 8.03 1.18 -10.58
C PRO A 47 7.18 1.61 -9.38
N ARG A 48 7.80 2.11 -8.29
CA ARG A 48 7.04 2.63 -7.14
C ARG A 48 6.26 3.88 -7.51
N ALA A 49 6.84 4.79 -8.28
CA ALA A 49 6.14 5.99 -8.76
C ALA A 49 4.90 5.64 -9.61
N ARG A 50 4.99 4.56 -10.43
CA ARG A 50 3.83 4.01 -11.13
C ARG A 50 2.77 3.49 -10.16
N MET A 51 3.18 2.70 -9.15
CA MET A 51 2.25 2.15 -8.17
C MET A 51 1.50 3.24 -7.40
N ASP A 52 2.18 4.33 -7.05
CA ASP A 52 1.54 5.47 -6.37
C ASP A 52 0.39 6.08 -7.20
N VAL A 53 0.49 6.09 -8.54
CA VAL A 53 -0.61 6.54 -9.42
C VAL A 53 -1.76 5.52 -9.44
N LEU A 54 -1.44 4.22 -9.49
CA LEU A 54 -2.45 3.16 -9.45
C LEU A 54 -3.21 3.12 -8.12
N GLU A 55 -2.53 3.47 -7.02
CA GLU A 55 -3.15 3.58 -5.69
C GLU A 55 -4.21 4.70 -5.63
N TRP A 56 -4.15 5.67 -6.54
CA TRP A 56 -5.21 6.68 -6.75
C TRP A 56 -6.30 6.22 -7.73
N GLY A 57 -6.30 4.95 -8.14
CA GLY A 57 -7.30 4.40 -9.06
C GLY A 57 -7.19 4.91 -10.48
N ILE A 58 -6.05 5.51 -10.86
CA ILE A 58 -5.79 5.98 -12.22
C ILE A 58 -5.07 4.87 -12.97
N PRO A 59 -5.69 4.26 -13.99
CA PRO A 59 -5.08 3.16 -14.73
C PRO A 59 -3.88 3.63 -15.55
N LEU A 60 -2.76 2.89 -15.45
CA LEU A 60 -1.57 3.09 -16.24
C LEU A 60 -1.23 1.84 -17.05
N LYS A 61 -0.97 2.02 -18.34
CA LYS A 61 -0.42 0.99 -19.23
C LYS A 61 1.10 1.11 -19.31
N THR A 62 1.80 0.01 -19.12
CA THR A 62 3.25 -0.07 -19.35
C THR A 62 3.52 -0.47 -20.80
N ILE A 63 4.37 0.28 -21.46
CA ILE A 63 4.86 0.00 -22.81
C ILE A 63 6.39 -0.06 -22.82
N ARG A 64 6.98 -0.58 -23.89
CA ARG A 64 8.43 -0.64 -24.11
C ARG A 64 8.82 0.35 -25.18
N VAL A 65 9.70 1.28 -24.84
CA VAL A 65 10.22 2.30 -25.74
C VAL A 65 11.75 2.29 -25.75
N PRO A 66 12.42 2.74 -26.83
CA PRO A 66 13.86 2.94 -26.79
C PRO A 66 14.25 3.92 -25.68
N ASN A 67 15.38 3.68 -25.01
CA ASN A 67 15.97 4.66 -24.11
C ASN A 67 16.51 5.86 -24.92
N ARG A 68 16.89 6.94 -24.25
CA ARG A 68 17.39 8.17 -24.88
C ARG A 68 18.56 7.93 -25.85
N LYS A 69 19.41 6.94 -25.55
CA LYS A 69 20.54 6.56 -26.43
C LYS A 69 20.17 5.57 -27.53
N GLY A 70 18.96 5.08 -27.60
CA GLY A 70 18.52 4.06 -28.56
C GLY A 70 19.11 2.65 -28.36
N THR A 71 19.89 2.43 -27.28
CA THR A 71 20.68 1.20 -27.08
C THR A 71 19.87 0.04 -26.47
N LYS A 72 18.76 0.34 -25.80
CA LYS A 72 17.91 -0.68 -25.15
C LYS A 72 16.46 -0.21 -25.04
N LYS A 73 15.53 -1.17 -24.89
CA LYS A 73 14.13 -0.87 -24.59
C LYS A 73 13.93 -0.77 -23.07
N ILE A 74 13.30 0.32 -22.63
CA ILE A 74 12.95 0.62 -21.25
C ILE A 74 11.44 0.69 -21.09
N ALA A 75 10.95 0.63 -19.85
CA ALA A 75 9.53 0.80 -19.57
C ALA A 75 9.14 2.28 -19.65
N ALA A 76 8.00 2.55 -20.23
CA ALA A 76 7.31 3.82 -20.18
C ALA A 76 5.86 3.61 -19.73
N TYR A 77 5.31 4.61 -19.06
CA TYR A 77 3.95 4.59 -18.52
C TYR A 77 3.11 5.64 -19.22
N ARG A 78 1.90 5.27 -19.60
CA ARG A 78 0.87 6.18 -20.15
C ARG A 78 -0.48 5.84 -19.52
N PHE A 79 -1.47 6.73 -19.61
CA PHE A 79 -2.81 6.43 -19.15
C PHE A 79 -3.35 5.18 -19.84
N GLY A 80 -3.97 4.32 -19.04
CA GLY A 80 -4.60 3.09 -19.47
C GLY A 80 -6.05 3.31 -19.91
N ASP A 81 -6.82 2.21 -19.91
CA ASP A 81 -8.22 2.23 -20.28
C ASP A 81 -9.04 2.99 -19.24
N PRO A 82 -9.84 4.00 -19.65
CA PRO A 82 -10.70 4.77 -18.75
C PRO A 82 -11.76 3.93 -18.02
N ASP A 83 -12.13 2.78 -18.56
CA ASP A 83 -13.11 1.89 -17.91
C ASP A 83 -12.52 1.15 -16.71
N ASN A 84 -11.18 1.13 -16.59
CA ASN A 84 -10.46 0.59 -15.45
C ASN A 84 -10.17 1.64 -14.36
N VAL A 85 -10.86 2.79 -14.38
CA VAL A 85 -10.75 3.78 -13.30
C VAL A 85 -11.44 3.27 -12.04
N GLU A 86 -10.69 3.15 -10.95
CA GLU A 86 -11.19 2.69 -9.65
C GLU A 86 -11.51 3.88 -8.75
N LYS A 87 -12.73 4.38 -8.84
CA LYS A 87 -13.19 5.60 -8.15
C LYS A 87 -13.13 5.52 -6.63
N HIS A 88 -13.17 4.32 -6.05
CA HIS A 88 -13.10 4.09 -4.60
C HIS A 88 -11.68 4.26 -4.03
N LYS A 89 -10.65 4.23 -4.87
CA LYS A 89 -9.27 4.45 -4.45
C LYS A 89 -9.00 5.95 -4.23
N THR A 90 -8.42 6.26 -3.08
CA THR A 90 -8.15 7.64 -2.61
C THR A 90 -6.67 7.94 -2.39
N GLY A 91 -5.83 7.14 -2.98
CA GLY A 91 -4.38 7.19 -2.79
C GLY A 91 -3.88 6.04 -1.94
N GLY A 92 -2.58 5.85 -1.94
CA GLY A 92 -1.94 4.82 -1.13
C GLY A 92 -2.04 5.11 0.36
N ARG A 93 -1.54 4.19 1.16
CA ARG A 93 -1.53 4.27 2.61
C ARG A 93 -1.07 5.65 3.07
N GLN A 94 -1.93 6.37 3.78
CA GLN A 94 -1.53 7.58 4.48
C GLN A 94 -0.47 7.20 5.53
N PRO A 95 0.61 7.99 5.66
CA PRO A 95 1.57 7.75 6.73
C PRO A 95 0.88 8.00 8.07
N PHE A 96 0.97 7.03 8.96
CA PHE A 96 0.49 7.20 10.33
C PHE A 96 1.33 8.23 11.09
N THR A 97 0.68 8.97 11.96
CA THR A 97 1.38 9.94 12.83
C THR A 97 2.23 9.22 13.86
N LYS A 98 3.31 9.90 14.32
CA LYS A 98 4.13 9.38 15.43
C LYS A 98 3.31 9.21 16.71
N ALA A 99 2.36 10.12 16.95
CA ALA A 99 1.47 10.06 18.10
C ALA A 99 0.59 8.81 18.07
N PHE A 100 0.04 8.48 16.91
CA PHE A 100 -0.74 7.26 16.74
C PHE A 100 0.10 6.00 16.97
N LYS A 101 1.31 5.94 16.42
CA LYS A 101 2.23 4.81 16.67
C LYS A 101 2.51 4.64 18.16
N LYS A 102 2.80 5.74 18.86
CA LYS A 102 3.06 5.73 20.29
C LYS A 102 1.85 5.24 21.10
N SER A 103 0.64 5.69 20.77
CA SER A 103 -0.57 5.24 21.44
C SER A 103 -0.82 3.74 21.28
N LEU A 104 -0.56 3.18 20.10
CA LEU A 104 -0.62 1.74 19.87
C LEU A 104 0.44 0.98 20.67
N TYR A 105 1.66 1.55 20.76
CA TYR A 105 2.76 0.96 21.52
C TYR A 105 2.42 0.84 23.01
N GLU A 106 1.88 1.89 23.60
CA GLU A 106 1.43 1.93 24.99
C GLU A 106 0.29 0.94 25.23
N ARG A 107 -0.71 0.89 24.33
CA ARG A 107 -1.85 -0.04 24.42
C ARG A 107 -1.42 -1.50 24.35
N GLN A 108 -0.41 -1.85 23.55
CA GLN A 108 0.11 -3.22 23.42
C GLN A 108 1.19 -3.57 24.46
N GLY A 109 1.49 -2.66 25.39
CA GLY A 109 2.53 -2.87 26.42
C GLY A 109 3.93 -3.07 25.81
N GLY A 110 4.22 -2.40 24.69
CA GLY A 110 5.52 -2.48 24.01
C GLY A 110 5.80 -3.82 23.32
N LYS A 111 4.78 -4.63 23.05
CA LYS A 111 4.91 -5.99 22.51
C LYS A 111 4.50 -6.07 21.04
N CYS A 112 5.10 -6.99 20.29
CA CYS A 112 4.61 -7.40 18.98
C CYS A 112 3.31 -8.18 19.12
N ALA A 113 2.26 -7.79 18.40
CA ALA A 113 0.96 -8.48 18.47
C ALA A 113 1.03 -9.96 18.05
N ILE A 114 1.94 -10.30 17.12
CA ILE A 114 2.04 -11.67 16.60
C ILE A 114 2.84 -12.59 17.54
N THR A 115 3.98 -12.11 18.07
CA THR A 115 4.87 -12.97 18.87
C THR A 115 4.67 -12.83 20.38
N GLY A 116 3.96 -11.77 20.84
CA GLY A 116 3.86 -11.45 22.26
C GLY A 116 5.18 -10.96 22.90
N GLU A 117 6.28 -10.97 22.18
CA GLU A 117 7.60 -10.57 22.68
C GLU A 117 7.72 -9.04 22.74
N PRO A 118 8.48 -8.51 23.74
CA PRO A 118 8.73 -7.09 23.87
C PRO A 118 9.71 -6.59 22.80
N PHE A 119 9.45 -5.39 22.26
CA PHE A 119 10.33 -4.71 21.31
C PHE A 119 10.37 -3.22 21.61
N GLU A 120 11.50 -2.57 21.34
CA GLU A 120 11.54 -1.11 21.28
C GLU A 120 10.63 -0.62 20.12
N GLU A 121 10.00 0.54 20.31
CA GLU A 121 9.04 1.11 19.34
C GLU A 121 9.59 1.19 17.91
N ARG A 122 10.90 1.48 17.76
CA ARG A 122 11.55 1.59 16.44
C ARG A 122 11.55 0.29 15.63
N TYR A 123 11.49 -0.87 16.28
CA TYR A 123 11.47 -2.19 15.63
C TYR A 123 10.07 -2.72 15.37
N LEU A 124 9.06 -1.98 15.77
CA LEU A 124 7.67 -2.27 15.47
C LEU A 124 7.14 -1.36 14.36
N SER A 125 6.25 -1.89 13.57
CA SER A 125 5.51 -1.15 12.54
C SER A 125 4.02 -1.31 12.70
N ILE A 126 3.27 -0.26 12.37
CA ILE A 126 1.81 -0.32 12.32
C ILE A 126 1.40 -1.17 11.13
N ASP A 127 0.50 -2.11 11.39
CA ASP A 127 -0.13 -2.92 10.36
C ASP A 127 -1.64 -2.98 10.55
N HIS A 128 -2.37 -3.10 9.45
CA HIS A 128 -3.82 -3.30 9.50
C HIS A 128 -4.13 -4.72 9.99
N ARG A 129 -5.03 -4.88 10.95
CA ARG A 129 -5.49 -6.20 11.37
C ARG A 129 -6.09 -6.95 10.19
N ILE A 130 -7.07 -6.36 9.53
CA ILE A 130 -7.64 -6.87 8.29
C ILE A 130 -6.95 -6.17 7.12
N PRO A 131 -6.42 -6.91 6.11
CA PRO A 131 -5.77 -6.30 4.96
C PRO A 131 -6.64 -5.25 4.29
N TYR A 132 -6.03 -4.13 3.89
CA TYR A 132 -6.70 -3.03 3.21
C TYR A 132 -7.51 -3.49 1.98
N GLN A 133 -6.99 -4.44 1.21
CA GLN A 133 -7.66 -5.02 0.04
C GLN A 133 -8.98 -5.72 0.39
N VAL A 134 -9.15 -6.15 1.64
CA VAL A 134 -10.36 -6.82 2.14
C VAL A 134 -11.28 -5.84 2.86
N ALA A 135 -10.71 -4.95 3.68
CA ALA A 135 -11.49 -4.03 4.52
C ALA A 135 -11.92 -2.75 3.79
N GLY A 136 -11.16 -2.31 2.77
CA GLY A 136 -11.40 -1.04 2.07
C GLY A 136 -11.02 0.19 2.90
N ASP A 137 -11.40 1.38 2.39
CA ASP A 137 -11.03 2.68 2.97
C ASP A 137 -11.67 2.98 4.35
N GLN A 138 -12.76 2.29 4.70
CA GLN A 138 -13.52 2.59 5.93
C GLN A 138 -12.76 2.26 7.22
N VAL A 139 -11.66 1.53 7.14
CA VAL A 139 -10.89 1.03 8.29
C VAL A 139 -9.52 1.71 8.41
N ALA A 140 -9.23 2.68 7.56
CA ALA A 140 -7.89 3.28 7.45
C ALA A 140 -7.65 4.53 8.30
N ALA A 141 -8.61 4.94 9.12
CA ALA A 141 -8.50 6.18 9.90
C ALA A 141 -7.88 5.95 11.28
N GLU A 142 -6.99 6.84 11.72
CA GLU A 142 -6.33 6.80 13.04
C GLU A 142 -7.32 6.89 14.23
N ASP A 143 -8.53 7.33 14.01
CA ASP A 143 -9.62 7.37 14.98
C ASP A 143 -10.20 5.99 15.33
N ASN A 144 -9.83 4.94 14.55
CA ASN A 144 -10.15 3.55 14.87
C ASN A 144 -8.89 2.72 15.19
N PRO A 145 -8.26 2.92 16.35
CA PRO A 145 -7.01 2.22 16.70
C PRO A 145 -7.20 0.69 16.86
N GLY A 146 -8.43 0.19 17.03
CA GLY A 146 -8.73 -1.23 17.06
C GLY A 146 -8.54 -1.94 15.73
N ALA A 147 -8.52 -1.20 14.61
CA ALA A 147 -8.26 -1.75 13.28
C ALA A 147 -6.77 -2.01 13.00
N PHE A 148 -5.90 -1.60 13.91
CA PHE A 148 -4.45 -1.67 13.74
C PHE A 148 -3.79 -2.46 14.87
N MET A 149 -2.58 -2.88 14.60
CA MET A 149 -1.68 -3.49 15.57
C MET A 149 -0.24 -3.16 15.25
N LEU A 150 0.65 -3.26 16.23
CA LEU A 150 2.09 -3.17 16.04
C LEU A 150 2.67 -4.58 15.91
N ILE A 151 3.43 -4.80 14.86
CA ILE A 151 4.15 -6.05 14.61
C ILE A 151 5.63 -5.78 14.34
N ALA A 152 6.48 -6.74 14.65
CA ALA A 152 7.91 -6.65 14.36
C ALA A 152 8.13 -6.48 12.84
N LEU A 153 9.10 -5.63 12.47
CA LEU A 153 9.39 -5.28 11.08
C LEU A 153 9.54 -6.49 10.16
N GLY A 154 10.20 -7.55 10.63
CA GLY A 154 10.39 -8.79 9.87
C GLY A 154 9.09 -9.56 9.59
N LEU A 155 8.05 -9.37 10.42
CA LEU A 155 6.79 -10.10 10.26
C LEU A 155 5.82 -9.43 9.29
N GLN A 156 6.03 -8.17 8.94
CA GLN A 156 5.16 -7.49 7.95
C GLN A 156 5.11 -8.23 6.62
N ARG A 157 6.27 -8.63 6.10
CA ARG A 157 6.33 -9.35 4.82
C ARG A 157 5.70 -10.74 4.93
N VAL A 158 5.91 -11.44 6.04
CA VAL A 158 5.32 -12.77 6.28
C VAL A 158 3.79 -12.69 6.30
N LYS A 159 3.23 -11.74 7.07
CA LYS A 159 1.79 -11.51 7.11
C LYS A 159 1.24 -11.10 5.75
N SER A 160 1.85 -10.13 5.08
CA SER A 160 1.42 -9.70 3.73
C SER A 160 1.40 -10.86 2.76
N TRP A 161 2.45 -11.67 2.74
CA TRP A 161 2.54 -12.84 1.88
C TRP A 161 1.43 -13.84 2.16
N SER A 162 1.16 -14.15 3.44
CA SER A 162 0.07 -15.04 3.84
C SER A 162 -1.30 -14.52 3.38
N CYS A 163 -1.54 -13.22 3.54
CA CYS A 163 -2.79 -12.59 3.11
C CYS A 163 -2.94 -12.52 1.59
N GLU A 164 -1.85 -12.27 0.85
CA GLU A 164 -1.80 -12.23 -0.61
C GLU A 164 -2.11 -13.60 -1.24
N HIS A 165 -1.88 -14.72 -0.52
CA HIS A 165 -2.13 -16.10 -0.98
C HIS A 165 -3.36 -16.74 -0.29
N CYS A 166 -4.04 -16.01 0.56
CA CYS A 166 -5.24 -16.46 1.24
C CYS A 166 -6.44 -16.41 0.29
N LYS A 167 -7.26 -17.47 0.26
CA LYS A 167 -8.49 -17.52 -0.53
C LYS A 167 -9.41 -16.31 -0.27
N ASN A 168 -9.51 -15.87 0.99
CA ASN A 168 -10.28 -14.69 1.31
C ASN A 168 -9.69 -13.40 0.71
N GLY A 169 -8.36 -13.26 0.71
CA GLY A 169 -7.68 -12.10 0.11
C GLY A 169 -7.80 -12.04 -1.40
N LEU A 170 -7.78 -13.19 -2.06
CA LEU A 170 -7.82 -13.31 -3.53
C LEU A 170 -9.25 -13.23 -4.10
N GLU A 171 -10.19 -13.96 -3.52
CA GLU A 171 -11.48 -14.25 -4.15
C GLU A 171 -12.66 -13.65 -3.37
N ILE A 172 -12.80 -13.98 -2.07
CA ILE A 172 -14.01 -13.70 -1.27
C ILE A 172 -14.08 -12.24 -0.84
N ARG A 173 -12.93 -11.68 -0.39
CA ARG A 173 -12.76 -10.31 0.14
C ARG A 173 -13.77 -9.96 1.24
N GLY A 174 -14.10 -10.94 2.10
CA GLY A 174 -15.04 -10.80 3.20
C GLY A 174 -14.33 -10.43 4.52
N PRO A 175 -14.57 -9.23 5.10
CA PRO A 175 -13.92 -8.81 6.35
C PRO A 175 -14.23 -9.75 7.53
N LYS A 176 -15.44 -10.31 7.57
CA LYS A 176 -15.88 -11.27 8.62
C LYS A 176 -15.02 -12.54 8.68
N VAL A 177 -14.46 -12.98 7.56
CA VAL A 177 -13.54 -14.13 7.52
C VAL A 177 -12.25 -13.81 8.27
N CYS A 178 -11.73 -12.58 8.11
CA CYS A 178 -10.52 -12.13 8.78
C CYS A 178 -10.70 -11.95 10.30
N GLN A 179 -11.94 -11.74 10.80
CA GLN A 179 -12.22 -11.64 12.24
C GLN A 179 -11.88 -12.93 13.01
N ARG A 180 -11.75 -14.06 12.32
CA ARG A 180 -11.36 -15.35 12.90
C ARG A 180 -10.01 -15.82 12.39
N CYS A 181 -9.16 -14.90 11.94
CA CYS A 181 -7.87 -15.22 11.37
C CYS A 181 -6.75 -14.86 12.35
N PHE A 182 -5.83 -15.79 12.59
CA PHE A 182 -4.64 -15.56 13.41
C PHE A 182 -3.88 -14.29 13.03
N TRP A 183 -3.72 -14.01 11.74
CA TRP A 183 -3.00 -12.82 11.29
C TRP A 183 -3.70 -11.49 11.59
N ALA A 184 -5.01 -11.52 11.83
CA ALA A 184 -5.77 -10.33 12.20
C ALA A 184 -5.97 -10.20 13.72
N HIS A 185 -6.16 -11.34 14.39
CA HIS A 185 -6.47 -11.44 15.83
C HIS A 185 -5.57 -12.50 16.49
N PRO A 186 -4.24 -12.28 16.54
CA PRO A 186 -3.31 -13.26 17.12
C PRO A 186 -3.56 -13.47 18.63
N GLU A 187 -4.15 -12.49 19.31
CA GLU A 187 -4.52 -12.56 20.73
C GLU A 187 -5.58 -13.61 21.04
N ASP A 188 -6.37 -14.04 20.05
CA ASP A 188 -7.43 -15.05 20.21
C ASP A 188 -6.89 -16.49 20.09
N TYR A 189 -5.57 -16.65 19.90
CA TYR A 189 -4.91 -17.93 19.68
C TYR A 189 -3.86 -18.21 20.75
N ASP A 190 -3.95 -19.39 21.36
CA ASP A 190 -2.90 -19.88 22.25
C ASP A 190 -1.73 -20.45 21.45
N HIS A 191 -0.52 -19.94 21.72
CA HIS A 191 0.69 -20.50 21.20
C HIS A 191 1.25 -21.56 22.14
N VAL A 192 1.42 -22.77 21.63
CA VAL A 192 2.02 -23.91 22.39
C VAL A 192 3.36 -23.51 23.02
N ALA A 193 4.14 -22.63 22.37
CA ALA A 193 5.39 -22.11 22.92
C ALA A 193 5.22 -21.19 24.14
N MET A 194 4.02 -20.65 24.39
CA MET A 194 3.77 -19.78 25.55
C MET A 194 3.46 -20.60 26.81
N GLU A 195 2.90 -21.80 26.68
CA GLU A 195 2.67 -22.71 27.83
C GLU A 195 3.97 -23.20 28.47
N GLN A 196 5.07 -23.30 27.70
CA GLN A 196 6.36 -23.77 28.19
C GLN A 196 7.16 -22.69 28.95
N ARG A 197 6.69 -21.45 29.01
CA ARG A 197 7.36 -20.31 29.67
C ARG A 197 6.72 -19.88 31.00
N ARG A 198 5.76 -20.67 31.54
CA ARG A 198 5.16 -20.44 32.87
C ARG A 198 5.81 -21.28 33.95
#